data_7f6b4edd13bb18551b473a67f5f88450
#
_entry.id   7f6b4edd13bb18551b473a67f5f88450
#
_cell.length_a   1.000
_cell.length_b   1.000
_cell.length_c   1.000
_cell.angle_alpha   90.00
_cell.angle_beta   90.00
_cell.angle_gamma   90.00
#
_symmetry.space_group_name_H-M   'P 1'
#
loop_
_entity.id
_entity.type
_entity.pdbx_description
1 polymer ?
#
loop_
_entity_poly.entity_id
_entity_poly.type
_entity_poly.pdbx_seq_one_letter_code
_entity_poly.pdbx_strand_id
1 'polypeptide(L)'
;MTDAYIYDHVRSPRGRGKPSGSLHEVTPVDLAAQVLGSLRDRNDLDTSVIDDVVLGCVSPVGEQGSCIARTAVLNADFDQSVPGKQLNRFCASGLEAVNTAAAQIMAGQSDMTIGGGIECMSRIPMGSDSGALHADPAVAYKTYFVPQGIGADLIATKHGFSRDDVDAYAVESQKRAANAWENGYFVRSVTPIKDHIGRTLLDRDEHLRPGTSLDDLAGLNPAFAMMGEQAGFDAVALQRYPEVEAINHVHTGGNSSGIVDGAAAMLLGSKDAGGVLGLTPRARIRGFSSIGTDPTIMLTGPAPSAEKVLKRCGMTTDDIDLFELNEAFASVVMLFMQRLNIPHDKINVNGGAIAMGHPLGATGTMILGTVLDELERRDLNTALVNLCVGGGMGTATIIERV
;
A
#
# COMPACT_ATOMS: atom_id res chain seq x y z
N MET A 1 16.10 -21.21 10.59
CA MET A 1 14.91 -20.35 10.48
C MET A 1 13.96 -21.02 9.53
N THR A 2 12.70 -21.11 9.85
CA THR A 2 11.65 -21.64 8.99
C THR A 2 11.32 -20.61 7.92
N ASP A 3 11.04 -21.02 6.67
CA ASP A 3 10.56 -20.12 5.64
C ASP A 3 9.09 -19.80 5.88
N ALA A 4 8.66 -18.56 5.60
CA ALA A 4 7.27 -18.16 5.58
C ALA A 4 6.75 -18.16 4.13
N TYR A 5 5.66 -18.87 3.90
CA TYR A 5 5.03 -19.02 2.59
C TYR A 5 3.71 -18.25 2.51
N ILE A 6 3.42 -17.71 1.35
CA ILE A 6 2.13 -17.13 0.99
C ILE A 6 1.30 -18.21 0.32
N TYR A 7 0.11 -18.47 0.85
CA TYR A 7 -0.83 -19.47 0.32
C TYR A 7 -1.94 -18.83 -0.51
N ASP A 8 -2.50 -17.72 -0.02
CA ASP A 8 -3.55 -17.01 -0.73
C ASP A 8 -3.63 -15.54 -0.30
N HIS A 9 -4.32 -14.74 -1.09
CA HIS A 9 -4.64 -13.36 -0.75
C HIS A 9 -5.95 -12.92 -1.39
N VAL A 10 -6.63 -12.01 -0.71
CA VAL A 10 -7.85 -11.36 -1.20
C VAL A 10 -7.83 -9.89 -0.84
N ARG A 11 -8.54 -9.10 -1.62
CA ARG A 11 -8.79 -7.69 -1.34
C ARG A 11 -10.21 -7.28 -1.68
N SER A 12 -10.71 -6.25 -1.05
CA SER A 12 -11.88 -5.54 -1.54
C SER A 12 -11.55 -4.80 -2.84
N PRO A 13 -12.52 -4.44 -3.67
CA PRO A 13 -12.35 -3.30 -4.56
C PRO A 13 -12.12 -2.04 -3.72
N ARG A 14 -11.52 -1.00 -4.33
CA ARG A 14 -11.28 0.28 -3.69
C ARG A 14 -12.46 1.21 -3.97
N GLY A 15 -13.18 1.62 -2.92
CA GLY A 15 -14.26 2.61 -3.00
C GLY A 15 -13.74 4.03 -2.89
N ARG A 16 -14.39 5.01 -3.52
CA ARG A 16 -13.97 6.41 -3.36
C ARG A 16 -14.07 6.87 -1.91
N GLY A 17 -13.02 7.48 -1.39
CA GLY A 17 -12.92 7.99 -0.03
C GLY A 17 -13.72 9.28 0.21
N LYS A 18 -15.02 9.25 -0.10
CA LYS A 18 -15.97 10.37 0.02
C LYS A 18 -17.31 9.84 0.51
N PRO A 19 -18.16 10.70 1.13
CA PRO A 19 -19.52 10.30 1.53
C PRO A 19 -20.39 9.73 0.39
N SER A 20 -20.07 10.09 -0.86
CA SER A 20 -20.75 9.55 -2.04
C SER A 20 -20.07 8.31 -2.63
N GLY A 21 -19.02 7.78 -2.01
CA GLY A 21 -18.34 6.56 -2.44
C GLY A 21 -19.15 5.31 -2.14
N SER A 22 -19.04 4.29 -2.99
CA SER A 22 -19.87 3.08 -2.92
C SER A 22 -19.65 2.26 -1.66
N LEU A 23 -18.52 2.42 -0.95
CA LEU A 23 -18.23 1.71 0.30
C LEU A 23 -18.50 2.55 1.56
N HIS A 24 -18.96 3.81 1.43
CA HIS A 24 -19.16 4.69 2.59
C HIS A 24 -20.13 4.12 3.63
N GLU A 25 -21.17 3.40 3.21
CA GLU A 25 -22.15 2.80 4.12
C GLU A 25 -21.66 1.50 4.79
N VAL A 26 -20.53 0.94 4.33
CA VAL A 26 -19.90 -0.24 4.94
C VAL A 26 -18.96 0.21 6.06
N THR A 27 -19.17 -0.31 7.28
CA THR A 27 -18.28 0.03 8.39
C THR A 27 -16.89 -0.57 8.18
N PRO A 28 -15.81 0.04 8.71
CA PRO A 28 -14.47 -0.51 8.58
C PRO A 28 -14.34 -1.95 9.09
N VAL A 29 -15.03 -2.28 10.17
CA VAL A 29 -15.05 -3.63 10.74
C VAL A 29 -15.71 -4.61 9.78
N ASP A 30 -16.85 -4.25 9.19
CA ASP A 30 -17.55 -5.11 8.24
C ASP A 30 -16.77 -5.28 6.93
N LEU A 31 -16.14 -4.21 6.43
CA LEU A 31 -15.28 -4.31 5.24
C LEU A 31 -14.10 -5.28 5.46
N ALA A 32 -13.42 -5.19 6.61
CA ALA A 32 -12.34 -6.11 6.96
C ALA A 32 -12.86 -7.54 7.18
N ALA A 33 -14.02 -7.70 7.83
CA ALA A 33 -14.64 -9.01 8.06
C ALA A 33 -15.04 -9.73 6.78
N GLN A 34 -15.60 -9.02 5.79
CA GLN A 34 -15.95 -9.61 4.49
C GLN A 34 -14.70 -10.11 3.75
N VAL A 35 -13.59 -9.39 3.83
CA VAL A 35 -12.31 -9.82 3.22
C VAL A 35 -11.75 -11.03 3.96
N LEU A 36 -11.74 -11.04 5.29
CA LEU A 36 -11.28 -12.18 6.10
C LEU A 36 -12.18 -13.41 5.85
N GLY A 37 -13.50 -13.25 5.85
CA GLY A 37 -14.45 -14.32 5.55
C GLY A 37 -14.24 -14.89 4.15
N SER A 38 -14.00 -14.04 3.14
CA SER A 38 -13.70 -14.50 1.78
C SER A 38 -12.40 -15.32 1.71
N LEU A 39 -11.36 -14.94 2.45
CA LEU A 39 -10.12 -15.70 2.52
C LEU A 39 -10.35 -17.07 3.18
N ARG A 40 -11.11 -17.11 4.29
CA ARG A 40 -11.51 -18.35 4.97
C ARG A 40 -12.28 -19.28 4.04
N ASP A 41 -13.39 -18.78 3.48
CA ASP A 41 -14.36 -19.59 2.72
C ASP A 41 -13.74 -20.19 1.46
N ARG A 42 -12.88 -19.44 0.77
CA ARG A 42 -12.25 -19.86 -0.47
C ARG A 42 -11.12 -20.90 -0.26
N ASN A 43 -10.59 -21.00 0.96
CA ASN A 43 -9.59 -22.00 1.33
C ASN A 43 -10.14 -23.11 2.21
N ASP A 44 -11.47 -23.16 2.45
CA ASP A 44 -12.13 -24.08 3.40
C ASP A 44 -11.36 -24.16 4.73
N LEU A 45 -10.96 -22.97 5.24
CA LEU A 45 -10.00 -22.83 6.32
C LEU A 45 -10.66 -23.04 7.68
N ASP A 46 -10.22 -24.06 8.43
CA ASP A 46 -10.47 -24.12 9.86
C ASP A 46 -9.73 -22.98 10.56
N THR A 47 -10.46 -21.96 10.97
CA THR A 47 -9.86 -20.77 11.53
C THR A 47 -9.21 -20.97 12.88
N SER A 48 -9.51 -22.08 13.60
CA SER A 48 -8.89 -22.41 14.90
C SER A 48 -7.38 -22.63 14.81
N VAL A 49 -6.86 -22.90 13.59
CA VAL A 49 -5.42 -23.09 13.35
C VAL A 49 -4.67 -21.77 13.11
N ILE A 50 -5.36 -20.63 13.08
CA ILE A 50 -4.75 -19.32 12.86
C ILE A 50 -4.22 -18.78 14.19
N ASP A 51 -2.89 -18.67 14.30
CA ASP A 51 -2.21 -18.21 15.52
C ASP A 51 -2.33 -16.70 15.74
N ASP A 52 -2.43 -15.89 14.66
CA ASP A 52 -2.56 -14.45 14.80
C ASP A 52 -3.08 -13.79 13.50
N VAL A 53 -3.85 -12.71 13.65
CA VAL A 53 -4.27 -11.82 12.56
C VAL A 53 -3.68 -10.45 12.78
N VAL A 54 -2.78 -10.03 11.88
CA VAL A 54 -2.10 -8.73 11.95
C VAL A 54 -2.67 -7.80 10.88
N LEU A 55 -3.34 -6.72 11.28
CA LEU A 55 -3.87 -5.74 10.32
C LEU A 55 -3.17 -4.39 10.46
N GLY A 56 -2.77 -3.82 9.32
CA GLY A 56 -2.37 -2.44 9.20
C GLY A 56 -3.59 -1.51 9.27
N CYS A 57 -3.50 -0.45 10.07
CA CYS A 57 -4.51 0.61 10.15
C CYS A 57 -3.80 1.92 10.53
N VAL A 58 -3.93 2.95 9.71
CA VAL A 58 -3.18 4.20 9.89
C VAL A 58 -3.90 5.17 10.81
N SER A 59 -5.22 5.24 10.71
CA SER A 59 -6.06 6.09 11.58
C SER A 59 -6.90 5.25 12.54
N PRO A 60 -6.29 4.66 13.61
CA PRO A 60 -6.95 3.71 14.51
C PRO A 60 -7.82 4.43 15.55
N VAL A 61 -8.76 5.25 15.10
CA VAL A 61 -9.69 6.05 15.92
C VAL A 61 -11.13 5.82 15.48
N GLY A 62 -12.09 6.17 16.35
CA GLY A 62 -13.51 5.98 16.07
C GLY A 62 -13.82 4.54 15.68
N GLU A 63 -14.45 4.32 14.53
CA GLU A 63 -14.84 3.00 14.03
C GLU A 63 -13.64 2.10 13.65
N GLN A 64 -12.43 2.65 13.46
CA GLN A 64 -11.17 1.92 13.25
C GLN A 64 -10.38 1.73 14.56
N GLY A 65 -10.88 2.19 15.68
CA GLY A 65 -10.25 2.09 17.00
C GLY A 65 -10.40 0.72 17.66
N SER A 66 -9.97 0.64 18.91
CA SER A 66 -10.17 -0.52 19.81
C SER A 66 -9.71 -1.87 19.23
N CYS A 67 -8.54 -1.90 18.58
CA CYS A 67 -7.98 -3.10 17.96
C CYS A 67 -8.91 -3.70 16.88
N ILE A 68 -9.08 -2.96 15.79
CA ILE A 68 -9.94 -3.35 14.67
C ILE A 68 -9.65 -4.78 14.16
N ALA A 69 -8.41 -5.25 14.24
CA ALA A 69 -8.03 -6.60 13.80
C ALA A 69 -8.81 -7.67 14.59
N ARG A 70 -8.83 -7.57 15.93
CA ARG A 70 -9.59 -8.53 16.74
C ARG A 70 -11.09 -8.40 16.54
N THR A 71 -11.60 -7.17 16.41
CA THR A 71 -13.03 -6.93 16.16
C THR A 71 -13.45 -7.52 14.82
N ALA A 72 -12.64 -7.34 13.76
CA ALA A 72 -12.92 -7.91 12.43
C ALA A 72 -12.87 -9.44 12.42
N VAL A 73 -11.94 -10.06 13.14
CA VAL A 73 -11.85 -11.53 13.32
C VAL A 73 -13.14 -12.08 13.91
N LEU A 74 -13.64 -11.45 14.98
CA LEU A 74 -14.92 -11.87 15.62
C LEU A 74 -16.12 -11.64 14.69
N ASN A 75 -16.15 -10.52 13.97
CA ASN A 75 -17.23 -10.19 13.03
C ASN A 75 -17.19 -11.06 11.75
N ALA A 76 -16.06 -11.68 11.45
CA ALA A 76 -15.89 -12.62 10.33
C ALA A 76 -16.20 -14.07 10.74
N ASP A 77 -16.74 -14.31 11.93
CA ASP A 77 -17.03 -15.64 12.46
C ASP A 77 -15.82 -16.59 12.48
N PHE A 78 -14.64 -16.06 12.77
CA PHE A 78 -13.47 -16.88 13.06
C PHE A 78 -13.59 -17.48 14.45
N ASP A 79 -12.86 -18.57 14.71
CA ASP A 79 -12.80 -19.16 16.04
C ASP A 79 -12.39 -18.12 17.10
N GLN A 80 -12.99 -18.20 18.27
CA GLN A 80 -12.73 -17.26 19.36
C GLN A 80 -11.31 -17.31 19.92
N SER A 81 -10.59 -18.39 19.67
CA SER A 81 -9.17 -18.51 20.04
C SER A 81 -8.25 -17.63 19.20
N VAL A 82 -8.67 -17.20 18.00
CA VAL A 82 -7.84 -16.41 17.07
C VAL A 82 -7.65 -14.99 17.59
N PRO A 83 -6.45 -14.58 18.01
CA PRO A 83 -6.16 -13.23 18.43
C PRO A 83 -6.11 -12.28 17.23
N GLY A 84 -6.00 -11.00 17.52
CA GLY A 84 -5.77 -10.00 16.48
C GLY A 84 -5.00 -8.82 17.02
N LYS A 85 -4.10 -8.27 16.23
CA LYS A 85 -3.39 -7.03 16.54
C LYS A 85 -3.37 -6.09 15.36
N GLN A 86 -3.36 -4.81 15.63
CA GLN A 86 -3.17 -3.78 14.61
C GLN A 86 -1.82 -3.11 14.75
N LEU A 87 -1.29 -2.60 13.65
CA LEU A 87 -0.07 -1.81 13.65
C LEU A 87 -0.19 -0.61 12.71
N ASN A 88 0.65 0.39 12.96
CA ASN A 88 0.75 1.59 12.14
C ASN A 88 2.21 1.81 11.72
N ARG A 89 2.45 1.79 10.42
CA ARG A 89 3.64 2.31 9.75
C ARG A 89 3.20 3.18 8.57
N PHE A 90 2.25 4.08 8.82
CA PHE A 90 1.63 4.93 7.78
C PHE A 90 1.32 4.12 6.51
N CYS A 91 1.67 4.64 5.33
CA CYS A 91 1.39 4.03 4.03
C CYS A 91 1.83 2.56 3.88
N ALA A 92 2.83 2.11 4.65
CA ALA A 92 3.32 0.74 4.60
C ALA A 92 2.66 -0.22 5.60
N SER A 93 1.66 0.22 6.37
CA SER A 93 1.06 -0.60 7.43
C SER A 93 0.64 -1.99 6.97
N GLY A 94 0.01 -2.12 5.80
CA GLY A 94 -0.39 -3.42 5.25
C GLY A 94 0.81 -4.32 4.92
N LEU A 95 1.87 -3.78 4.34
CA LEU A 95 3.08 -4.56 4.05
C LEU A 95 3.80 -4.98 5.34
N GLU A 96 3.88 -4.07 6.32
CA GLU A 96 4.46 -4.39 7.63
C GLU A 96 3.62 -5.40 8.42
N ALA A 97 2.30 -5.41 8.24
CA ALA A 97 1.44 -6.44 8.81
C ALA A 97 1.78 -7.82 8.25
N VAL A 98 1.94 -7.94 6.92
CA VAL A 98 2.40 -9.17 6.27
C VAL A 98 3.82 -9.54 6.71
N ASN A 99 4.76 -8.59 6.77
CA ASN A 99 6.13 -8.83 7.23
C ASN A 99 6.18 -9.29 8.70
N THR A 100 5.33 -8.72 9.55
CA THR A 100 5.23 -9.11 10.97
C THR A 100 4.67 -10.52 11.10
N ALA A 101 3.61 -10.86 10.37
CA ALA A 101 3.02 -12.20 10.31
C ALA A 101 4.05 -13.23 9.81
N ALA A 102 4.78 -12.92 8.75
CA ALA A 102 5.87 -13.76 8.25
C ALA A 102 7.01 -13.93 9.26
N ALA A 103 7.38 -12.83 9.96
CA ALA A 103 8.43 -12.90 10.99
C ALA A 103 8.09 -13.83 12.16
N GLN A 104 6.81 -13.89 12.56
CA GLN A 104 6.33 -14.83 13.58
C GLN A 104 6.54 -16.29 13.14
N ILE A 105 6.23 -16.61 11.89
CA ILE A 105 6.47 -17.94 11.30
C ILE A 105 7.96 -18.23 11.24
N MET A 106 8.77 -17.30 10.73
CA MET A 106 10.22 -17.47 10.60
C MET A 106 10.91 -17.64 11.96
N ALA A 107 10.35 -17.05 13.02
CA ALA A 107 10.83 -17.19 14.40
C ALA A 107 10.33 -18.46 15.09
N GLY A 108 9.43 -19.23 14.48
CA GLY A 108 8.79 -20.41 15.09
C GLY A 108 7.81 -20.07 16.22
N GLN A 109 7.28 -18.85 16.22
CA GLN A 109 6.27 -18.41 17.19
C GLN A 109 4.85 -18.79 16.72
N SER A 110 4.65 -18.87 15.41
CA SER A 110 3.37 -19.17 14.77
C SER A 110 3.57 -20.13 13.61
N ASP A 111 2.57 -20.94 13.34
CA ASP A 111 2.54 -21.87 12.21
C ASP A 111 1.71 -21.32 11.05
N MET A 112 0.54 -20.71 11.36
CA MET A 112 -0.35 -20.07 10.39
C MET A 112 -0.77 -18.69 10.87
N THR A 113 -0.67 -17.69 10.00
CA THR A 113 -1.02 -16.30 10.31
C THR A 113 -1.74 -15.63 9.14
N ILE A 114 -2.45 -14.55 9.43
CA ILE A 114 -2.98 -13.66 8.40
C ILE A 114 -2.36 -12.27 8.58
N GLY A 115 -1.72 -11.76 7.52
CA GLY A 115 -1.28 -10.37 7.42
C GLY A 115 -2.21 -9.60 6.49
N GLY A 116 -2.56 -8.37 6.84
CA GLY A 116 -3.50 -7.62 6.02
C GLY A 116 -3.59 -6.14 6.40
N GLY A 117 -4.70 -5.51 6.05
CA GLY A 117 -4.96 -4.15 6.46
C GLY A 117 -6.30 -3.60 6.02
N ILE A 118 -6.66 -2.48 6.62
CA ILE A 118 -7.92 -1.78 6.46
C ILE A 118 -7.71 -0.28 6.52
N GLU A 119 -8.40 0.46 5.66
CA GLU A 119 -8.58 1.90 5.80
C GLU A 119 -9.87 2.32 5.14
N CYS A 120 -10.73 3.04 5.87
CA CYS A 120 -11.95 3.64 5.36
C CYS A 120 -11.87 5.16 5.46
N MET A 121 -11.24 5.77 4.47
CA MET A 121 -10.93 7.20 4.45
C MET A 121 -12.17 8.08 4.19
N SER A 122 -13.27 7.48 3.70
CA SER A 122 -14.56 8.15 3.55
C SER A 122 -15.26 8.40 4.89
N ARG A 123 -14.96 7.56 5.92
CA ARG A 123 -15.55 7.61 7.26
C ARG A 123 -14.61 8.19 8.30
N ILE A 124 -13.33 7.79 8.23
CA ILE A 124 -12.26 8.26 9.13
C ILE A 124 -11.23 9.02 8.26
N PRO A 125 -11.33 10.35 8.17
CA PRO A 125 -10.40 11.15 7.38
C PRO A 125 -8.94 10.98 7.82
N MET A 126 -8.02 11.07 6.88
CA MET A 126 -6.58 11.04 7.16
C MET A 126 -6.20 12.14 8.16
N GLY A 127 -5.38 11.79 9.17
CA GLY A 127 -4.97 12.70 10.24
C GLY A 127 -5.95 12.77 11.41
N SER A 128 -7.04 12.00 11.43
CA SER A 128 -7.99 11.94 12.55
C SER A 128 -7.35 11.45 13.87
N ASP A 129 -6.20 10.80 13.79
CA ASP A 129 -5.40 10.34 14.94
C ASP A 129 -4.55 11.43 15.60
N SER A 130 -4.53 12.65 15.05
CA SER A 130 -3.87 13.84 15.62
C SER A 130 -2.40 13.62 16.01
N GLY A 131 -1.60 12.99 15.15
CA GLY A 131 -0.22 12.61 15.43
C GLY A 131 0.71 13.79 15.75
N ALA A 132 1.59 13.64 16.74
CA ALA A 132 2.51 14.68 17.21
C ALA A 132 3.47 15.21 16.13
N LEU A 133 3.75 14.43 15.09
CA LEU A 133 4.66 14.84 14.01
C LEU A 133 4.23 16.16 13.35
N HIS A 134 2.93 16.41 13.24
CA HIS A 134 2.37 17.63 12.66
C HIS A 134 1.61 18.50 13.66
N ALA A 135 1.09 17.91 14.74
CA ALA A 135 0.25 18.63 15.71
C ALA A 135 1.04 19.21 16.89
N ASP A 136 2.25 18.70 17.20
CA ASP A 136 3.13 19.27 18.21
C ASP A 136 4.11 20.25 17.55
N PRO A 137 4.01 21.59 17.84
CA PRO A 137 4.88 22.58 17.22
C PRO A 137 6.36 22.35 17.46
N ALA A 138 6.76 21.82 18.63
CA ALA A 138 8.16 21.57 18.94
C ALA A 138 8.74 20.41 18.11
N VAL A 139 7.93 19.36 17.90
CA VAL A 139 8.29 18.22 17.05
C VAL A 139 8.32 18.66 15.58
N ALA A 140 7.29 19.35 15.10
CA ALA A 140 7.20 19.84 13.73
C ALA A 140 8.38 20.77 13.38
N TYR A 141 8.73 21.70 14.27
CA TYR A 141 9.89 22.59 14.11
C TYR A 141 11.20 21.81 14.06
N LYS A 142 11.41 20.88 14.99
CA LYS A 142 12.64 20.08 15.08
C LYS A 142 12.87 19.19 13.86
N THR A 143 11.79 18.69 13.26
CA THR A 143 11.84 17.77 12.13
C THR A 143 11.72 18.47 10.78
N TYR A 144 11.58 19.79 10.75
CA TYR A 144 11.24 20.56 9.54
C TYR A 144 10.07 19.94 8.80
N PHE A 145 9.01 19.63 9.56
CA PHE A 145 7.84 18.95 9.03
C PHE A 145 7.15 19.77 7.93
N VAL A 146 6.88 19.11 6.82
CA VAL A 146 6.03 19.63 5.73
C VAL A 146 5.04 18.55 5.32
N PRO A 147 3.86 18.91 4.78
CA PRO A 147 2.92 17.95 4.20
C PRO A 147 3.56 17.15 3.06
N GLN A 148 3.13 15.89 2.89
CA GLN A 148 3.72 14.96 1.91
C GLN A 148 3.80 15.51 0.48
N GLY A 149 2.79 16.26 0.05
CA GLY A 149 2.77 16.84 -1.29
C GLY A 149 3.88 17.85 -1.53
N ILE A 150 4.28 18.61 -0.50
CA ILE A 150 5.45 19.51 -0.57
C ILE A 150 6.73 18.68 -0.74
N GLY A 151 6.87 17.56 -0.01
CA GLY A 151 7.98 16.63 -0.19
C GLY A 151 8.02 16.02 -1.60
N ALA A 152 6.87 15.69 -2.16
CA ALA A 152 6.76 15.18 -3.54
C ALA A 152 7.15 16.23 -4.59
N ASP A 153 6.70 17.49 -4.44
CA ASP A 153 7.08 18.61 -5.30
C ASP A 153 8.56 18.95 -5.17
N LEU A 154 9.12 18.84 -3.95
CA LEU A 154 10.55 18.99 -3.71
C LEU A 154 11.37 17.89 -4.41
N ILE A 155 10.88 16.64 -4.42
CA ILE A 155 11.51 15.56 -5.20
C ILE A 155 11.49 15.92 -6.69
N ALA A 156 10.34 16.31 -7.23
CA ALA A 156 10.22 16.69 -8.63
C ALA A 156 11.18 17.84 -8.98
N THR A 157 11.26 18.87 -8.15
CA THR A 157 12.15 20.02 -8.33
C THR A 157 13.62 19.61 -8.33
N LYS A 158 14.05 18.82 -7.32
CA LYS A 158 15.46 18.41 -7.17
C LYS A 158 15.93 17.46 -8.28
N HIS A 159 15.03 16.71 -8.88
CA HIS A 159 15.34 15.73 -9.94
C HIS A 159 14.93 16.17 -11.33
N GLY A 160 14.41 17.40 -11.48
CA GLY A 160 14.06 18.00 -12.75
C GLY A 160 12.84 17.36 -13.44
N PHE A 161 11.94 16.73 -12.68
CA PHE A 161 10.70 16.20 -13.21
C PHE A 161 9.70 17.33 -13.45
N SER A 162 9.32 17.51 -14.71
CA SER A 162 8.33 18.52 -15.12
C SER A 162 6.90 18.07 -14.81
N ARG A 163 5.95 18.99 -14.96
CA ARG A 163 4.53 18.68 -14.91
C ARG A 163 4.13 17.63 -15.97
N ASP A 164 4.64 17.76 -17.18
CA ASP A 164 4.36 16.83 -18.27
C ASP A 164 4.90 15.43 -17.98
N ASP A 165 6.05 15.32 -17.33
CA ASP A 165 6.63 14.03 -16.95
C ASP A 165 5.75 13.30 -15.93
N VAL A 166 5.32 13.97 -14.86
CA VAL A 166 4.47 13.36 -13.83
C VAL A 166 3.07 13.05 -14.33
N ASP A 167 2.52 13.86 -15.23
CA ASP A 167 1.24 13.60 -15.89
C ASP A 167 1.33 12.42 -16.87
N ALA A 168 2.43 12.30 -17.63
CA ALA A 168 2.67 11.17 -18.53
C ALA A 168 2.75 9.84 -17.75
N TYR A 169 3.41 9.84 -16.60
CA TYR A 169 3.42 8.68 -15.71
C TYR A 169 2.00 8.31 -15.24
N ALA A 170 1.21 9.31 -14.84
CA ALA A 170 -0.17 9.11 -14.38
C ALA A 170 -1.09 8.53 -15.47
N VAL A 171 -0.99 9.02 -16.70
CA VAL A 171 -1.71 8.47 -17.86
C VAL A 171 -1.35 7.00 -18.08
N GLU A 172 -0.08 6.65 -18.00
CA GLU A 172 0.33 5.24 -18.15
C GLU A 172 -0.20 4.37 -17.01
N SER A 173 -0.23 4.85 -15.75
CA SER A 173 -0.85 4.14 -14.63
C SER A 173 -2.33 3.85 -14.89
N GLN A 174 -3.10 4.84 -15.35
CA GLN A 174 -4.51 4.69 -15.70
C GLN A 174 -4.72 3.67 -16.83
N LYS A 175 -3.91 3.74 -17.87
CA LYS A 175 -3.95 2.83 -19.02
C LYS A 175 -3.68 1.38 -18.61
N ARG A 176 -2.65 1.15 -17.78
CA ARG A 176 -2.29 -0.18 -17.27
C ARG A 176 -3.38 -0.75 -16.38
N ALA A 177 -3.92 0.04 -15.46
CA ALA A 177 -5.00 -0.38 -14.59
C ALA A 177 -6.29 -0.71 -15.39
N ALA A 178 -6.64 0.09 -16.38
CA ALA A 178 -7.76 -0.18 -17.27
C ALA A 178 -7.57 -1.50 -18.01
N ASN A 179 -6.40 -1.70 -18.63
CA ASN A 179 -6.05 -2.96 -19.31
C ASN A 179 -6.12 -4.17 -18.37
N ALA A 180 -5.62 -4.05 -17.14
CA ALA A 180 -5.66 -5.13 -16.16
C ALA A 180 -7.11 -5.51 -15.78
N TRP A 181 -7.98 -4.53 -15.60
CA TRP A 181 -9.41 -4.77 -15.34
C TRP A 181 -10.14 -5.37 -16.54
N GLU A 182 -9.89 -4.89 -17.75
CA GLU A 182 -10.50 -5.38 -18.99
C GLU A 182 -10.12 -6.83 -19.29
N ASN A 183 -8.87 -7.21 -18.97
CA ASN A 183 -8.36 -8.56 -19.19
C ASN A 183 -8.52 -9.49 -17.98
N GLY A 184 -9.21 -9.06 -16.90
CA GLY A 184 -9.54 -9.89 -15.76
C GLY A 184 -8.36 -10.25 -14.84
N TYR A 185 -7.25 -9.48 -14.84
CA TYR A 185 -6.06 -9.80 -14.03
C TYR A 185 -6.31 -9.71 -12.53
N PHE A 186 -7.38 -9.04 -12.10
CA PHE A 186 -7.78 -8.91 -10.69
C PHE A 186 -8.89 -9.87 -10.25
N VAL A 187 -9.47 -10.69 -11.15
CA VAL A 187 -10.61 -11.55 -10.85
C VAL A 187 -10.33 -12.51 -9.70
N ARG A 188 -9.10 -13.00 -9.59
CA ARG A 188 -8.71 -13.95 -8.55
C ARG A 188 -8.58 -13.29 -7.17
N SER A 189 -8.19 -12.02 -7.12
CA SER A 189 -7.87 -11.33 -5.87
C SER A 189 -9.01 -10.48 -5.32
N VAL A 190 -9.90 -9.95 -6.17
CA VAL A 190 -10.98 -9.06 -5.74
C VAL A 190 -12.19 -9.82 -5.26
N THR A 191 -12.61 -9.54 -4.03
CA THR A 191 -13.86 -10.01 -3.44
C THR A 191 -14.90 -8.90 -3.50
N PRO A 192 -16.04 -9.08 -4.18
CA PRO A 192 -17.13 -8.11 -4.18
C PRO A 192 -17.63 -7.84 -2.76
N ILE A 193 -17.82 -6.57 -2.43
CA ILE A 193 -18.36 -6.16 -1.14
C ILE A 193 -19.86 -6.02 -1.21
N LYS A 194 -20.55 -6.57 -0.22
CA LYS A 194 -21.99 -6.67 -0.15
C LYS A 194 -22.55 -5.93 1.05
N ASP A 195 -23.82 -5.55 0.96
CA ASP A 195 -24.60 -5.11 2.12
C ASP A 195 -25.09 -6.32 2.96
N HIS A 196 -25.71 -6.04 4.10
CA HIS A 196 -26.20 -7.05 5.05
C HIS A 196 -27.37 -7.90 4.54
N ILE A 197 -27.95 -7.59 3.36
CA ILE A 197 -28.93 -8.42 2.67
C ILE A 197 -28.34 -9.18 1.47
N GLY A 198 -27.01 -9.10 1.28
CA GLY A 198 -26.27 -9.83 0.24
C GLY A 198 -26.22 -9.15 -1.13
N ARG A 199 -26.70 -7.89 -1.26
CA ARG A 199 -26.60 -7.13 -2.50
C ARG A 199 -25.19 -6.60 -2.69
N THR A 200 -24.59 -6.80 -3.86
CA THR A 200 -23.28 -6.25 -4.20
C THR A 200 -23.33 -4.73 -4.26
N LEU A 201 -22.49 -4.08 -3.46
CA LEU A 201 -22.27 -2.63 -3.42
C LEU A 201 -21.18 -2.20 -4.38
N LEU A 202 -20.07 -2.96 -4.41
CA LEU A 202 -18.94 -2.68 -5.27
C LEU A 202 -18.20 -3.98 -5.61
N ASP A 203 -17.82 -4.17 -6.88
CA ASP A 203 -17.11 -5.34 -7.39
C ASP A 203 -15.84 -5.01 -8.19
N ARG A 204 -15.56 -3.70 -8.40
CA ARG A 204 -14.37 -3.21 -9.10
C ARG A 204 -13.88 -1.89 -8.52
N ASP A 205 -12.60 -1.55 -8.75
CA ASP A 205 -12.01 -0.30 -8.24
C ASP A 205 -12.75 0.92 -8.83
N GLU A 206 -13.38 1.71 -7.94
CA GLU A 206 -14.26 2.82 -8.31
C GLU A 206 -13.50 4.09 -8.73
N HIS A 207 -12.21 4.20 -8.34
CA HIS A 207 -11.41 5.40 -8.61
C HIS A 207 -10.87 5.44 -10.03
N LEU A 208 -10.75 4.31 -10.70
CA LEU A 208 -10.22 4.18 -12.06
C LEU A 208 -10.95 5.07 -13.06
N ARG A 209 -10.19 5.75 -13.91
CA ARG A 209 -10.68 6.64 -14.98
C ARG A 209 -10.08 6.22 -16.32
N PRO A 210 -10.63 5.18 -16.96
CA PRO A 210 -10.17 4.74 -18.28
C PRO A 210 -10.24 5.88 -19.28
N GLY A 211 -9.24 6.00 -20.15
CA GLY A 211 -9.19 7.03 -21.16
C GLY A 211 -8.66 8.38 -20.72
N THR A 212 -8.17 8.52 -19.47
CA THR A 212 -7.48 9.74 -19.04
C THR A 212 -6.34 10.10 -20.01
N SER A 213 -6.31 11.33 -20.48
CA SER A 213 -5.30 11.88 -21.39
C SER A 213 -4.43 12.95 -20.73
N LEU A 214 -3.34 13.34 -21.38
CA LEU A 214 -2.50 14.45 -20.93
C LEU A 214 -3.29 15.77 -20.93
N ASP A 215 -4.16 16.00 -21.92
CA ASP A 215 -4.99 17.20 -22.00
C ASP A 215 -5.97 17.30 -20.82
N ASP A 216 -6.53 16.16 -20.35
CA ASP A 216 -7.38 16.12 -19.16
C ASP A 216 -6.61 16.52 -17.90
N LEU A 217 -5.36 16.10 -17.79
CA LEU A 217 -4.52 16.36 -16.61
C LEU A 217 -3.94 17.78 -16.64
N ALA A 218 -3.59 18.32 -17.81
CA ALA A 218 -3.01 19.64 -17.98
C ALA A 218 -3.88 20.77 -17.40
N GLY A 219 -5.22 20.59 -17.43
CA GLY A 219 -6.18 21.53 -16.86
C GLY A 219 -6.28 21.54 -15.32
N LEU A 220 -5.61 20.61 -14.62
CA LEU A 220 -5.67 20.52 -13.17
C LEU A 220 -4.70 21.49 -12.51
N ASN A 221 -5.15 22.17 -11.47
CA ASN A 221 -4.28 23.04 -10.67
C ASN A 221 -3.34 22.23 -9.75
N PRO A 222 -2.11 22.69 -9.49
CA PRO A 222 -1.22 22.11 -8.48
C PRO A 222 -1.91 22.07 -7.12
N ALA A 223 -1.97 20.86 -6.53
CA ALA A 223 -2.77 20.63 -5.33
C ALA A 223 -2.12 21.21 -4.05
N PHE A 224 -0.80 21.41 -4.06
CA PHE A 224 -0.03 21.78 -2.87
C PHE A 224 0.54 23.20 -2.91
N ALA A 225 0.40 23.94 -4.03
CA ALA A 225 0.93 25.30 -4.20
C ALA A 225 0.43 26.26 -3.10
N MET A 226 -0.88 26.28 -2.83
CA MET A 226 -1.43 27.15 -1.79
C MET A 226 -0.86 26.81 -0.40
N MET A 227 -0.67 25.54 -0.11
CA MET A 227 -0.10 25.07 1.16
C MET A 227 1.39 25.42 1.25
N GLY A 228 2.13 25.28 0.18
CA GLY A 228 3.54 25.65 0.09
C GLY A 228 3.75 27.16 0.24
N GLU A 229 3.19 27.92 -0.66
CA GLU A 229 3.41 29.35 -0.80
C GLU A 229 2.74 30.19 0.30
N GLN A 230 1.44 29.95 0.55
CA GLN A 230 0.63 30.80 1.45
C GLN A 230 0.67 30.34 2.90
N ALA A 231 0.66 29.01 3.15
CA ALA A 231 0.81 28.49 4.51
C ALA A 231 2.29 28.36 4.95
N GLY A 232 3.26 28.67 4.08
CA GLY A 232 4.68 28.82 4.39
C GLY A 232 5.47 27.50 4.45
N PHE A 233 4.92 26.38 4.00
CA PHE A 233 5.64 25.10 4.05
C PHE A 233 6.81 25.01 3.08
N ASP A 234 6.79 25.78 1.97
CA ASP A 234 7.96 25.90 1.10
C ASP A 234 9.14 26.52 1.82
N ALA A 235 8.92 27.58 2.58
CA ALA A 235 9.95 28.22 3.36
C ALA A 235 10.57 27.27 4.40
N VAL A 236 9.76 26.37 4.99
CA VAL A 236 10.26 25.34 5.92
C VAL A 236 11.12 24.33 5.17
N ALA A 237 10.67 23.83 4.02
CA ALA A 237 11.43 22.89 3.20
C ALA A 237 12.76 23.48 2.70
N LEU A 238 12.74 24.73 2.22
CA LEU A 238 13.93 25.44 1.72
C LEU A 238 14.96 25.73 2.81
N GLN A 239 14.57 25.86 4.09
CA GLN A 239 15.54 25.93 5.20
C GLN A 239 16.34 24.63 5.32
N ARG A 240 15.73 23.49 5.04
CA ARG A 240 16.41 22.17 5.07
C ARG A 240 17.19 21.90 3.79
N TYR A 241 16.76 22.46 2.67
CA TYR A 241 17.33 22.27 1.32
C TYR A 241 17.72 23.63 0.71
N PRO A 242 18.73 24.32 1.27
CA PRO A 242 19.12 25.69 0.84
C PRO A 242 19.71 25.75 -0.57
N GLU A 243 20.05 24.60 -1.15
CA GLU A 243 20.48 24.50 -2.54
C GLU A 243 19.32 24.62 -3.57
N VAL A 244 18.07 24.53 -3.09
CA VAL A 244 16.88 24.69 -3.92
C VAL A 244 16.40 26.13 -3.82
N GLU A 245 16.33 26.85 -4.94
CA GLU A 245 15.91 28.24 -4.97
C GLU A 245 14.40 28.42 -4.75
N ALA A 246 13.59 27.56 -5.38
CA ALA A 246 12.13 27.55 -5.25
C ALA A 246 11.59 26.15 -5.52
N ILE A 247 10.45 25.79 -4.91
CA ILE A 247 9.77 24.52 -5.17
C ILE A 247 8.82 24.70 -6.35
N ASN A 248 8.96 23.85 -7.38
CA ASN A 248 8.06 23.81 -8.51
C ASN A 248 6.90 22.85 -8.20
N HIS A 249 5.70 23.37 -8.05
CA HIS A 249 4.51 22.59 -7.75
C HIS A 249 3.94 21.93 -9.00
N VAL A 250 4.16 20.64 -9.16
CA VAL A 250 3.74 19.84 -10.31
C VAL A 250 2.66 18.80 -9.98
N HIS A 251 2.49 18.46 -8.68
CA HIS A 251 1.53 17.44 -8.30
C HIS A 251 0.10 17.98 -8.19
N THR A 252 -0.82 17.20 -8.75
CA THR A 252 -2.26 17.47 -8.80
C THR A 252 -3.03 16.23 -8.31
N GLY A 253 -4.34 16.32 -8.17
CA GLY A 253 -5.18 15.15 -7.93
C GLY A 253 -5.16 14.10 -9.04
N GLY A 254 -4.59 14.40 -10.22
CA GLY A 254 -4.50 13.49 -11.35
C GLY A 254 -3.22 12.66 -11.40
N ASN A 255 -2.14 13.12 -10.75
CA ASN A 255 -0.83 12.45 -10.72
C ASN A 255 -0.35 12.10 -9.30
N SER A 256 -1.31 12.08 -8.36
CA SER A 256 -1.17 11.66 -6.97
C SER A 256 -2.16 10.53 -6.66
N SER A 257 -1.91 9.75 -5.62
CA SER A 257 -2.79 8.64 -5.23
C SER A 257 -4.18 9.10 -4.83
N GLY A 258 -5.20 8.35 -5.23
CA GLY A 258 -6.59 8.61 -4.83
C GLY A 258 -6.85 8.26 -3.36
N ILE A 259 -7.66 9.07 -2.68
CA ILE A 259 -8.20 8.76 -1.35
C ILE A 259 -9.37 7.78 -1.52
N VAL A 260 -9.26 6.60 -0.90
CA VAL A 260 -10.22 5.50 -1.09
C VAL A 260 -10.39 4.67 0.19
N ASP A 261 -11.44 3.86 0.21
CA ASP A 261 -11.69 2.83 1.21
C ASP A 261 -11.24 1.47 0.68
N GLY A 262 -10.71 0.60 1.54
CA GLY A 262 -10.36 -0.75 1.13
C GLY A 262 -9.73 -1.59 2.23
N ALA A 263 -9.84 -2.91 2.08
CA ALA A 263 -9.26 -3.92 2.95
C ALA A 263 -8.58 -5.01 2.15
N ALA A 264 -7.59 -5.67 2.75
CA ALA A 264 -6.89 -6.81 2.15
C ALA A 264 -6.43 -7.78 3.24
N ALA A 265 -6.34 -9.07 2.88
CA ALA A 265 -5.82 -10.12 3.74
C ALA A 265 -5.00 -11.12 2.94
N MET A 266 -3.93 -11.63 3.55
CA MET A 266 -3.00 -12.60 2.98
C MET A 266 -2.75 -13.72 3.99
N LEU A 267 -2.94 -14.96 3.55
CA LEU A 267 -2.70 -16.16 4.35
C LEU A 267 -1.24 -16.58 4.24
N LEU A 268 -0.58 -16.66 5.39
CA LEU A 268 0.82 -17.08 5.50
C LEU A 268 0.95 -18.28 6.42
N GLY A 269 1.96 -19.11 6.17
CA GLY A 269 2.22 -20.26 7.03
C GLY A 269 3.60 -20.86 6.80
N SER A 270 3.97 -21.78 7.69
CA SER A 270 5.08 -22.70 7.47
C SER A 270 4.70 -23.72 6.37
N LYS A 271 5.71 -24.35 5.75
CA LYS A 271 5.45 -25.38 4.74
C LYS A 271 4.71 -26.59 5.32
N ASP A 272 5.05 -26.95 6.54
CA ASP A 272 4.46 -28.11 7.21
C ASP A 272 2.99 -27.86 7.57
N ALA A 273 2.68 -26.69 8.15
CA ALA A 273 1.30 -26.32 8.49
C ALA A 273 0.41 -26.23 7.24
N GLY A 274 0.88 -25.60 6.17
CA GLY A 274 0.15 -25.56 4.91
C GLY A 274 -0.08 -26.94 4.32
N GLY A 275 0.92 -27.83 4.40
CA GLY A 275 0.78 -29.23 3.95
C GLY A 275 -0.28 -30.02 4.73
N VAL A 276 -0.37 -29.84 6.05
CA VAL A 276 -1.42 -30.45 6.89
C VAL A 276 -2.82 -29.98 6.46
N LEU A 277 -2.94 -28.71 6.06
CA LEU A 277 -4.21 -28.13 5.62
C LEU A 277 -4.51 -28.39 4.11
N GLY A 278 -3.63 -29.10 3.41
CA GLY A 278 -3.78 -29.34 1.97
C GLY A 278 -3.59 -28.09 1.11
N LEU A 279 -2.99 -27.04 1.64
CA LEU A 279 -2.73 -25.80 0.93
C LEU A 279 -1.46 -25.89 0.09
N THR A 280 -1.49 -25.28 -1.10
CA THR A 280 -0.32 -25.20 -1.97
C THR A 280 0.33 -23.82 -1.84
N PRO A 281 1.63 -23.74 -1.48
CA PRO A 281 2.30 -22.46 -1.39
C PRO A 281 2.47 -21.83 -2.78
N ARG A 282 2.24 -20.53 -2.88
CA ARG A 282 2.35 -19.75 -4.12
C ARG A 282 3.70 -19.04 -4.23
N ALA A 283 4.17 -18.51 -3.10
CA ALA A 283 5.46 -17.85 -3.01
C ALA A 283 6.02 -17.98 -1.58
N ARG A 284 7.31 -17.75 -1.42
CA ARG A 284 7.94 -17.54 -0.11
C ARG A 284 8.36 -16.08 0.06
N ILE A 285 8.39 -15.59 1.28
CA ILE A 285 8.99 -14.31 1.61
C ILE A 285 10.50 -14.50 1.77
N ARG A 286 11.28 -13.94 0.83
CA ARG A 286 12.75 -14.03 0.84
C ARG A 286 13.37 -13.14 1.90
N GLY A 287 12.78 -11.98 2.12
CA GLY A 287 13.22 -11.04 3.13
C GLY A 287 12.49 -9.71 3.03
N PHE A 288 12.64 -8.93 4.07
CA PHE A 288 12.06 -7.60 4.16
C PHE A 288 12.97 -6.64 4.94
N SER A 289 12.75 -5.36 4.75
CA SER A 289 13.50 -4.31 5.44
C SER A 289 12.68 -3.03 5.57
N SER A 290 12.98 -2.26 6.61
CA SER A 290 12.52 -0.89 6.75
C SER A 290 13.70 0.02 7.04
N ILE A 291 13.59 1.30 6.66
CA ILE A 291 14.63 2.31 6.88
C ILE A 291 13.99 3.67 7.16
N GLY A 292 14.68 4.51 7.95
CA GLY A 292 14.37 5.93 8.09
C GLY A 292 15.23 6.76 7.12
N THR A 293 14.66 7.86 6.62
CA THR A 293 15.31 8.85 5.76
C THR A 293 14.97 10.26 6.24
N ASP A 294 15.36 11.29 5.50
CA ASP A 294 15.05 12.69 5.87
C ASP A 294 13.53 12.91 5.92
N PRO A 295 12.98 13.38 7.07
CA PRO A 295 11.54 13.52 7.26
C PRO A 295 10.92 14.69 6.48
N THR A 296 11.72 15.68 6.02
CA THR A 296 11.22 16.84 5.28
C THR A 296 10.87 16.48 3.85
N ILE A 297 11.81 15.94 3.07
CA ILE A 297 11.54 15.42 1.72
C ILE A 297 10.71 14.13 1.78
N MET A 298 10.74 13.44 2.89
CA MET A 298 9.85 12.36 3.35
C MET A 298 9.82 11.10 2.46
N LEU A 299 9.65 11.24 1.16
CA LEU A 299 9.24 10.14 0.28
C LEU A 299 10.41 9.45 -0.46
N THR A 300 11.64 9.64 0.01
CA THR A 300 12.86 9.07 -0.59
C THR A 300 13.24 7.68 -0.05
N GLY A 301 12.46 7.13 0.88
CA GLY A 301 12.71 5.84 1.52
C GLY A 301 12.68 4.59 0.64
N PRO A 302 11.97 4.54 -0.50
CA PRO A 302 11.90 3.34 -1.33
C PRO A 302 13.25 2.81 -1.80
N ALA A 303 14.08 3.60 -2.45
CA ALA A 303 15.35 3.11 -2.98
C ALA A 303 16.27 2.55 -1.88
N PRO A 304 16.57 3.26 -0.77
CA PRO A 304 17.43 2.71 0.27
C PRO A 304 16.82 1.51 1.02
N SER A 305 15.49 1.38 1.12
CA SER A 305 14.88 0.16 1.67
C SER A 305 15.00 -1.03 0.71
N ALA A 306 14.86 -0.81 -0.60
CA ALA A 306 15.11 -1.83 -1.61
C ALA A 306 16.58 -2.29 -1.60
N GLU A 307 17.53 -1.38 -1.62
CA GLU A 307 18.97 -1.70 -1.53
C GLU A 307 19.29 -2.51 -0.26
N LYS A 308 18.66 -2.15 0.87
CA LYS A 308 18.87 -2.84 2.14
C LYS A 308 18.36 -4.29 2.11
N VAL A 309 17.17 -4.54 1.54
CA VAL A 309 16.62 -5.90 1.46
C VAL A 309 17.36 -6.74 0.42
N LEU A 310 17.70 -6.16 -0.75
CA LEU A 310 18.51 -6.83 -1.77
C LEU A 310 19.83 -7.30 -1.20
N LYS A 311 20.57 -6.41 -0.52
CA LYS A 311 21.82 -6.76 0.16
C LYS A 311 21.64 -7.87 1.20
N ARG A 312 20.57 -7.83 1.98
CA ARG A 312 20.25 -8.87 3.00
C ARG A 312 20.00 -10.23 2.36
N CYS A 313 19.36 -10.26 1.20
CA CYS A 313 19.05 -11.48 0.45
C CYS A 313 20.19 -11.94 -0.46
N GLY A 314 21.30 -11.18 -0.57
CA GLY A 314 22.40 -11.48 -1.50
C GLY A 314 21.99 -11.31 -2.97
N MET A 315 21.06 -10.39 -3.25
CA MET A 315 20.48 -10.12 -4.56
C MET A 315 20.83 -8.72 -5.05
N THR A 316 20.65 -8.51 -6.35
CA THR A 316 20.74 -7.22 -7.04
C THR A 316 19.40 -6.89 -7.71
N THR A 317 19.26 -5.71 -8.29
CA THR A 317 18.07 -5.34 -9.08
C THR A 317 17.85 -6.22 -10.29
N ASP A 318 18.92 -6.78 -10.86
CA ASP A 318 18.87 -7.66 -12.03
C ASP A 318 18.24 -9.03 -11.71
N ASP A 319 18.25 -9.44 -10.43
CA ASP A 319 17.64 -10.68 -9.96
C ASP A 319 16.13 -10.52 -9.72
N ILE A 320 15.56 -9.33 -9.90
CA ILE A 320 14.15 -9.03 -9.72
C ILE A 320 13.44 -8.92 -11.07
N ASP A 321 12.43 -9.76 -11.27
CA ASP A 321 11.63 -9.76 -12.48
C ASP A 321 10.64 -8.61 -12.53
N LEU A 322 9.92 -8.36 -11.43
CA LEU A 322 8.92 -7.31 -11.31
C LEU A 322 9.08 -6.48 -10.04
N PHE A 323 8.75 -5.20 -10.16
CA PHE A 323 8.71 -4.25 -9.04
C PHE A 323 7.31 -3.72 -8.85
N GLU A 324 6.89 -3.56 -7.59
CA GLU A 324 5.69 -2.84 -7.20
C GLU A 324 6.06 -1.77 -6.19
N LEU A 325 5.91 -0.51 -6.56
CA LEU A 325 6.05 0.63 -5.66
C LEU A 325 4.71 1.36 -5.57
N ASN A 326 4.21 1.56 -4.36
CA ASN A 326 2.99 2.36 -4.17
C ASN A 326 3.14 3.74 -4.82
N GLU A 327 2.21 4.07 -5.70
CA GLU A 327 2.16 5.34 -6.42
C GLU A 327 1.55 6.44 -5.55
N ALA A 328 2.20 6.80 -4.43
CA ALA A 328 1.72 7.92 -3.62
C ALA A 328 1.71 9.22 -4.44
N PHE A 329 2.77 9.42 -5.22
CA PHE A 329 2.97 10.51 -6.19
C PHE A 329 3.82 10.00 -7.36
N ALA A 330 3.60 10.51 -8.56
CA ALA A 330 4.34 10.10 -9.75
C ALA A 330 5.86 10.29 -9.59
N SER A 331 6.31 11.44 -9.03
CA SER A 331 7.73 11.74 -8.83
C SER A 331 8.46 10.72 -7.93
N VAL A 332 7.75 10.09 -7.00
CA VAL A 332 8.32 9.08 -6.10
C VAL A 332 8.70 7.82 -6.88
N VAL A 333 7.84 7.37 -7.78
CA VAL A 333 8.12 6.19 -8.62
C VAL A 333 9.20 6.51 -9.64
N MET A 334 9.15 7.70 -10.25
CA MET A 334 10.17 8.16 -11.21
C MET A 334 11.55 8.23 -10.55
N LEU A 335 11.65 8.75 -9.32
CA LEU A 335 12.90 8.78 -8.54
C LEU A 335 13.41 7.36 -8.25
N PHE A 336 12.52 6.44 -7.89
CA PHE A 336 12.89 5.04 -7.62
C PHE A 336 13.46 4.36 -8.87
N MET A 337 12.77 4.52 -10.02
CA MET A 337 13.25 4.01 -11.30
C MET A 337 14.62 4.58 -11.66
N GLN A 338 14.80 5.90 -11.51
CA GLN A 338 16.05 6.58 -11.80
C GLN A 338 17.20 6.09 -10.90
N ARG A 339 16.95 5.96 -9.59
CA ARG A 339 17.97 5.56 -8.61
C ARG A 339 18.45 4.13 -8.74
N LEU A 340 17.54 3.22 -9.07
CA LEU A 340 17.83 1.79 -9.15
C LEU A 340 17.98 1.29 -10.60
N ASN A 341 17.90 2.21 -11.57
CA ASN A 341 17.94 1.90 -13.00
C ASN A 341 16.91 0.85 -13.43
N ILE A 342 15.66 0.99 -12.92
CA ILE A 342 14.56 0.07 -13.20
C ILE A 342 13.83 0.55 -14.46
N PRO A 343 13.69 -0.28 -15.49
CA PRO A 343 12.91 0.07 -16.69
C PRO A 343 11.41 0.12 -16.35
N HIS A 344 10.68 1.04 -16.99
CA HIS A 344 9.27 1.29 -16.68
C HIS A 344 8.34 0.09 -16.96
N ASP A 345 8.72 -0.80 -17.86
CA ASP A 345 7.97 -2.02 -18.19
C ASP A 345 8.10 -3.14 -17.16
N LYS A 346 8.97 -2.98 -16.15
CA LYS A 346 9.12 -3.91 -15.02
C LYS A 346 8.44 -3.42 -13.72
N ILE A 347 7.97 -2.19 -13.65
CA ILE A 347 7.39 -1.61 -12.42
C ILE A 347 5.93 -1.22 -12.62
N ASN A 348 5.08 -1.53 -11.63
CA ASN A 348 3.66 -1.18 -11.57
C ASN A 348 2.93 -1.55 -12.88
N VAL A 349 3.20 -2.75 -13.35
CA VAL A 349 2.81 -3.20 -14.71
C VAL A 349 1.29 -3.31 -14.92
N ASN A 350 0.53 -3.35 -13.83
CA ASN A 350 -0.93 -3.34 -13.82
C ASN A 350 -1.53 -2.02 -13.32
N GLY A 351 -0.75 -0.92 -13.40
CA GLY A 351 -1.11 0.37 -12.80
C GLY A 351 -1.02 0.34 -11.28
N GLY A 352 -1.30 1.45 -10.63
CA GLY A 352 -1.14 1.56 -9.18
C GLY A 352 -2.12 2.53 -8.52
N ALA A 353 -1.69 3.15 -7.44
CA ALA A 353 -2.54 3.97 -6.58
C ALA A 353 -3.00 5.29 -7.22
N ILE A 354 -2.31 5.81 -8.22
CA ILE A 354 -2.77 6.98 -9.00
C ILE A 354 -4.06 6.61 -9.72
N ALA A 355 -4.11 5.44 -10.33
CA ALA A 355 -5.29 4.97 -11.05
C ALA A 355 -6.38 4.39 -10.13
N MET A 356 -6.00 3.56 -9.16
CA MET A 356 -6.94 2.75 -8.38
C MET A 356 -7.16 3.26 -6.95
N GLY A 357 -6.27 4.10 -6.41
CA GLY A 357 -6.36 4.64 -5.06
C GLY A 357 -5.49 3.92 -4.02
N HIS A 358 -5.35 4.55 -2.85
CA HIS A 358 -4.44 4.17 -1.77
C HIS A 358 -5.16 4.11 -0.42
N PRO A 359 -5.86 2.99 -0.09
CA PRO A 359 -6.36 2.77 1.26
C PRO A 359 -5.15 2.47 2.16
N LEU A 360 -4.69 3.47 2.94
CA LEU A 360 -3.37 3.52 3.56
C LEU A 360 -2.96 2.23 4.26
N GLY A 361 -3.81 1.73 5.17
CA GLY A 361 -3.55 0.53 5.95
C GLY A 361 -3.54 -0.77 5.15
N ALA A 362 -4.21 -0.82 3.99
CA ALA A 362 -4.38 -2.04 3.20
C ALA A 362 -3.46 -2.13 1.98
N THR A 363 -2.97 -1.01 1.46
CA THR A 363 -2.29 -0.95 0.16
C THR A 363 -1.10 -1.90 0.07
N GLY A 364 -0.28 -1.99 1.10
CA GLY A 364 0.90 -2.84 1.06
C GLY A 364 0.58 -4.32 0.80
N THR A 365 -0.48 -4.83 1.43
CA THR A 365 -0.99 -6.19 1.17
C THR A 365 -1.58 -6.31 -0.24
N MET A 366 -2.32 -5.28 -0.70
CA MET A 366 -2.93 -5.28 -2.04
C MET A 366 -1.90 -5.37 -3.15
N ILE A 367 -0.84 -4.56 -3.09
CA ILE A 367 0.19 -4.54 -4.14
C ILE A 367 1.09 -5.78 -4.09
N LEU A 368 1.33 -6.35 -2.90
CA LEU A 368 2.04 -7.62 -2.76
C LEU A 368 1.25 -8.77 -3.43
N GLY A 369 -0.06 -8.82 -3.20
CA GLY A 369 -0.93 -9.78 -3.87
C GLY A 369 -1.00 -9.55 -5.38
N THR A 370 -1.10 -8.29 -5.83
CA THR A 370 -1.14 -7.94 -7.26
C THR A 370 0.12 -8.43 -8.00
N VAL A 371 1.31 -8.20 -7.44
CA VAL A 371 2.53 -8.65 -8.10
C VAL A 371 2.70 -10.16 -8.05
N LEU A 372 2.22 -10.84 -7.01
CA LEU A 372 2.22 -12.30 -6.94
C LEU A 372 1.36 -12.90 -8.06
N ASP A 373 0.13 -12.41 -8.24
CA ASP A 373 -0.74 -12.84 -9.34
C ASP A 373 -0.08 -12.58 -10.71
N GLU A 374 0.65 -11.49 -10.85
CA GLU A 374 1.34 -11.12 -12.09
C GLU A 374 2.59 -11.98 -12.37
N LEU A 375 3.34 -12.36 -11.33
CA LEU A 375 4.42 -13.35 -11.44
C LEU A 375 3.88 -14.68 -11.96
N GLU A 376 2.76 -15.16 -11.40
CA GLU A 376 2.12 -16.39 -11.85
C GLU A 376 1.62 -16.28 -13.30
N ARG A 377 0.98 -15.18 -13.66
CA ARG A 377 0.42 -14.94 -14.99
C ARG A 377 1.49 -14.89 -16.08
N ARG A 378 2.66 -14.34 -15.77
CA ARG A 378 3.79 -14.19 -16.73
C ARG A 378 4.81 -15.31 -16.65
N ASP A 379 4.64 -16.28 -15.75
CA ASP A 379 5.62 -17.32 -15.42
C ASP A 379 7.00 -16.75 -15.05
N LEU A 380 6.98 -15.72 -14.18
CA LEU A 380 8.15 -15.06 -13.59
C LEU A 380 8.32 -15.51 -12.14
N ASN A 381 9.49 -15.25 -11.53
CA ASN A 381 9.85 -15.84 -10.24
C ASN A 381 9.93 -14.84 -9.09
N THR A 382 10.49 -13.65 -9.29
CA THR A 382 10.88 -12.75 -8.20
C THR A 382 10.22 -11.39 -8.32
N ALA A 383 9.75 -10.86 -7.18
CA ALA A 383 9.27 -9.50 -7.12
C ALA A 383 9.76 -8.77 -5.87
N LEU A 384 9.96 -7.46 -6.02
CA LEU A 384 10.23 -6.53 -4.93
C LEU A 384 9.06 -5.56 -4.80
N VAL A 385 8.43 -5.55 -3.62
CA VAL A 385 7.34 -4.65 -3.25
C VAL A 385 7.84 -3.58 -2.31
N ASN A 386 7.46 -2.32 -2.56
CA ASN A 386 7.98 -1.19 -1.80
C ASN A 386 6.91 -0.11 -1.56
N LEU A 387 7.05 0.60 -0.46
CA LEU A 387 6.25 1.80 -0.17
C LEU A 387 7.14 2.91 0.39
N CYS A 388 6.89 4.14 -0.08
CA CYS A 388 7.29 5.34 0.65
C CYS A 388 6.35 5.54 1.84
N VAL A 389 6.86 6.12 2.90
CA VAL A 389 6.17 6.13 4.20
C VAL A 389 6.26 7.51 4.84
N GLY A 390 5.18 7.98 5.41
CA GLY A 390 5.13 9.22 6.17
C GLY A 390 6.23 9.30 7.24
N GLY A 391 6.70 10.52 7.55
CA GLY A 391 7.77 10.74 8.50
C GLY A 391 9.18 10.39 7.99
N GLY A 392 9.36 10.19 6.69
CA GLY A 392 10.65 9.88 6.09
C GLY A 392 11.07 8.43 6.33
N MET A 393 10.31 7.47 5.83
CA MET A 393 10.63 6.04 5.93
C MET A 393 10.40 5.33 4.59
N GLY A 394 10.91 4.10 4.48
CA GLY A 394 10.62 3.17 3.39
C GLY A 394 10.58 1.74 3.89
N THR A 395 9.71 0.93 3.29
CA THR A 395 9.59 -0.52 3.57
C THR A 395 9.63 -1.29 2.27
N ALA A 396 10.40 -2.38 2.23
CA ALA A 396 10.55 -3.25 1.08
C ALA A 396 10.45 -4.72 1.47
N THR A 397 9.83 -5.53 0.61
CA THR A 397 9.70 -6.99 0.76
C THR A 397 10.01 -7.66 -0.56
N ILE A 398 10.80 -8.74 -0.54
CA ILE A 398 11.07 -9.59 -1.70
C ILE A 398 10.31 -10.89 -1.53
N ILE A 399 9.59 -11.29 -2.57
CA ILE A 399 8.94 -12.60 -2.68
C ILE A 399 9.53 -13.39 -3.84
N GLU A 400 9.46 -14.70 -3.73
CA GLU A 400 9.92 -15.65 -4.75
C GLU A 400 8.88 -16.77 -4.91
N ARG A 401 8.42 -17.01 -6.13
CA ARG A 401 7.49 -18.12 -6.45
C ARG A 401 8.11 -19.47 -6.09
N VAL A 402 7.26 -20.44 -5.76
CA VAL A 402 7.65 -21.83 -5.41
C VAL A 402 6.84 -22.85 -6.21
#